data_647881c253bf300c357b2c001c346111
#
_entry.id   647881c253bf300c357b2c001c346111
#
_cell.length_a   1.000
_cell.length_b   1.000
_cell.length_c   1.000
_cell.angle_alpha   90.00
_cell.angle_beta   90.00
_cell.angle_gamma   90.00
#
_symmetry.space_group_name_H-M   'P 1'
#
loop_
_entity.id
_entity.type
_entity.pdbx_description
1 polymer ?
#
loop_
_entity_poly.entity_id
_entity_poly.type
_entity_poly.pdbx_seq_one_letter_code
_entity_poly.pdbx_strand_id
1 'polypeptide(L)'
;MKKKWLLLLIAGAVLASGCKGENMGRGQAVMTQETAAGENPVPEAPAAAPETSVQPQEAAEEKRKDTAFGPVEGIEKGKALVWYGIPYGKEPSGSLRWKAPLDPDVWTERLSATDFKEPALQLENEAVIGTEDCLNLDVYSRKGAKKLPVMVFIHGGNNQTGNTRELIGTEMAVKNDMVFVSVNYRLGLLGFNCLPALMEEEHATGNFAMLDIAKALDWVRENIEQ
;
A
#
# COMPACT_ATOMS: atom_id res chain seq x y z
N MET A 1 -3.13 -6.94 28.95
CA MET A 1 -1.75 -6.79 28.43
C MET A 1 -1.83 -5.81 27.28
N LYS A 2 -1.21 -4.62 27.39
CA LYS A 2 -1.25 -3.58 26.33
C LYS A 2 -0.42 -4.07 25.14
N LYS A 3 -1.06 -4.35 24.01
CA LYS A 3 -0.39 -4.69 22.75
C LYS A 3 0.39 -3.47 22.25
N LYS A 4 1.70 -3.64 22.02
CA LYS A 4 2.53 -2.60 21.42
C LYS A 4 2.36 -2.69 19.89
N TRP A 5 1.62 -1.77 19.33
CA TRP A 5 1.57 -1.52 17.89
C TRP A 5 2.80 -0.71 17.49
N LEU A 6 3.57 -1.19 16.54
CA LEU A 6 4.60 -0.38 15.90
C LEU A 6 4.06 0.05 14.55
N LEU A 7 3.52 1.25 14.47
CA LEU A 7 3.12 1.87 13.22
C LEU A 7 4.36 2.59 12.68
N LEU A 8 4.95 2.09 11.60
CA LEU A 8 6.05 2.78 10.93
C LEU A 8 5.49 3.48 9.69
N LEU A 9 5.39 4.80 9.76
CA LEU A 9 5.04 5.65 8.62
C LEU A 9 6.29 5.93 7.81
N ILE A 10 6.34 5.51 6.54
CA ILE A 10 7.39 5.89 5.61
C ILE A 10 6.79 6.84 4.59
N ALA A 11 7.07 8.13 4.73
CA ALA A 11 6.81 9.11 3.69
C ALA A 11 7.99 9.11 2.70
N GLY A 12 7.78 8.62 1.48
CA GLY A 12 8.78 8.68 0.42
C GLY A 12 8.90 10.10 -0.13
N ALA A 13 9.86 10.89 0.34
CA ALA A 13 10.25 12.13 -0.32
C ALA A 13 11.28 11.79 -1.40
N VAL A 14 10.89 11.84 -2.67
CA VAL A 14 11.84 11.81 -3.78
C VAL A 14 12.37 13.23 -3.98
N LEU A 15 13.57 13.48 -3.47
CA LEU A 15 14.35 14.67 -3.83
C LEU A 15 14.92 14.45 -5.22
N ALA A 16 14.36 15.11 -6.21
CA ALA A 16 14.97 15.22 -7.53
C ALA A 16 16.17 16.16 -7.44
N SER A 17 17.36 15.59 -7.27
CA SER A 17 18.62 16.31 -7.40
C SER A 17 19.07 16.24 -8.86
N GLY A 18 18.86 17.34 -9.60
CA GLY A 18 19.43 17.52 -10.91
C GLY A 18 20.93 17.76 -10.78
N CYS A 19 21.75 16.89 -11.32
CA CYS A 19 23.14 17.17 -11.60
C CYS A 19 23.43 16.98 -13.06
N LYS A 20 23.96 18.07 -13.64
CA LYS A 20 24.54 18.17 -14.98
C LYS A 20 25.70 17.18 -15.13
N GLY A 21 25.80 16.62 -16.33
CA GLY A 21 26.89 15.76 -16.72
C GLY A 21 28.22 16.47 -16.87
N GLU A 22 29.27 15.73 -16.67
CA GLU A 22 30.54 15.91 -17.35
C GLU A 22 31.19 14.55 -17.63
N ASN A 23 31.70 14.49 -18.84
CA ASN A 23 32.31 13.34 -19.52
C ASN A 23 33.79 13.30 -19.17
N MET A 24 34.38 12.15 -18.87
CA MET A 24 35.74 11.82 -19.37
C MET A 24 36.25 10.45 -18.83
N GLY A 25 36.84 9.70 -19.76
CA GLY A 25 38.04 8.95 -19.46
C GLY A 25 37.97 7.42 -19.51
N ARG A 26 38.34 6.91 -20.66
CA ARG A 26 38.78 5.50 -20.90
C ARG A 26 39.93 5.11 -19.97
N GLY A 27 39.93 3.88 -19.48
CA GLY A 27 41.07 3.20 -18.89
C GLY A 27 40.91 1.69 -18.99
N GLN A 28 41.54 1.07 -19.97
CA GLN A 28 41.75 -0.39 -20.04
C GLN A 28 42.99 -0.74 -19.19
N ALA A 29 42.91 -1.86 -18.47
CA ALA A 29 44.05 -2.74 -18.15
C ALA A 29 43.50 -3.98 -17.44
N VAL A 30 43.59 -5.10 -18.06
CA VAL A 30 44.58 -6.19 -18.08
C VAL A 30 44.34 -7.26 -16.99
N MET A 31 44.05 -8.44 -17.55
CA MET A 31 44.00 -9.75 -16.86
C MET A 31 45.34 -10.12 -16.23
N THR A 32 45.28 -10.74 -15.07
CA THR A 32 46.24 -11.81 -14.71
C THR A 32 45.52 -12.93 -13.99
N GLN A 33 45.73 -14.13 -14.52
CA GLN A 33 45.43 -15.42 -13.94
C GLN A 33 46.46 -15.81 -12.87
N GLU A 34 46.01 -16.69 -12.02
CA GLU A 34 46.71 -17.87 -11.35
C GLU A 34 46.37 -17.88 -9.85
N THR A 35 46.15 -18.96 -9.15
CA THR A 35 46.19 -20.44 -9.31
C THR A 35 45.48 -21.07 -8.14
N ALA A 36 45.07 -22.30 -8.38
CA ALA A 36 44.45 -23.33 -7.54
C ALA A 36 44.89 -23.47 -6.06
N ALA A 37 43.98 -23.91 -5.25
CA ALA A 37 43.91 -25.10 -4.40
C ALA A 37 43.23 -24.84 -3.04
N GLY A 38 42.35 -25.72 -2.64
CA GLY A 38 41.81 -25.84 -1.30
C GLY A 38 40.30 -26.13 -1.26
N GLU A 39 39.93 -27.37 -1.61
CA GLU A 39 38.59 -27.89 -1.32
C GLU A 39 38.44 -28.06 0.20
N ASN A 40 37.68 -27.17 0.84
CA ASN A 40 37.08 -27.46 2.12
C ASN A 40 35.63 -27.95 1.90
N PRO A 41 35.19 -29.00 2.56
CA PRO A 41 33.83 -29.52 2.41
C PRO A 41 32.83 -28.47 2.94
N VAL A 42 31.90 -28.10 2.07
CA VAL A 42 30.71 -27.28 2.43
C VAL A 42 29.90 -28.10 3.43
N PRO A 43 29.54 -27.54 4.61
CA PRO A 43 28.60 -28.21 5.49
C PRO A 43 27.23 -28.30 4.81
N GLU A 44 26.70 -29.51 4.77
CA GLU A 44 25.36 -29.82 4.29
C GLU A 44 24.32 -28.95 5.00
N ALA A 45 23.55 -28.17 4.24
CA ALA A 45 22.48 -27.37 4.74
C ALA A 45 21.43 -28.27 5.43
N PRO A 46 20.88 -27.90 6.58
CA PRO A 46 19.84 -28.68 7.23
C PRO A 46 18.65 -28.83 6.30
N ALA A 47 18.14 -30.04 6.19
CA ALA A 47 16.99 -30.40 5.38
C ALA A 47 15.83 -29.44 5.64
N ALA A 48 15.27 -28.89 4.56
CA ALA A 48 14.09 -28.04 4.61
C ALA A 48 12.96 -28.79 5.34
N ALA A 49 12.37 -28.14 6.33
CA ALA A 49 11.18 -28.64 7.00
C ALA A 49 10.08 -28.92 5.95
N PRO A 50 9.24 -29.96 6.13
CA PRO A 50 8.22 -30.29 5.17
C PRO A 50 7.27 -29.10 4.98
N GLU A 51 7.12 -28.65 3.75
CA GLU A 51 6.11 -27.66 3.38
C GLU A 51 4.74 -28.26 3.69
N THR A 52 4.07 -27.72 4.71
CA THR A 52 2.71 -28.11 5.04
C THR A 52 1.81 -27.68 3.88
N SER A 53 1.36 -28.64 3.09
CA SER A 53 0.41 -28.40 2.01
C SER A 53 -0.92 -27.97 2.63
N VAL A 54 -1.19 -26.65 2.60
CA VAL A 54 -2.48 -26.08 3.01
C VAL A 54 -3.58 -26.67 2.12
N GLN A 55 -4.62 -27.22 2.72
CA GLN A 55 -5.74 -27.81 2.00
C GLN A 55 -6.46 -26.73 1.14
N PRO A 56 -6.96 -27.04 -0.06
CA PRO A 56 -7.60 -26.06 -0.96
C PRO A 56 -8.77 -25.29 -0.33
N GLN A 57 -9.48 -25.87 0.62
CA GLN A 57 -10.58 -25.23 1.35
C GLN A 57 -10.06 -24.16 2.35
N GLU A 58 -8.99 -24.46 3.06
CA GLU A 58 -8.36 -23.55 4.02
C GLU A 58 -7.77 -22.32 3.32
N ALA A 59 -7.13 -22.52 2.16
CA ALA A 59 -6.66 -21.44 1.31
C ALA A 59 -7.77 -20.56 0.73
N ALA A 60 -8.95 -21.17 0.45
CA ALA A 60 -10.11 -20.43 -0.02
C ALA A 60 -10.71 -19.55 1.08
N GLU A 61 -10.66 -19.97 2.34
CA GLU A 61 -11.15 -19.21 3.49
C GLU A 61 -10.18 -18.06 3.88
N GLU A 62 -8.88 -18.28 3.80
CA GLU A 62 -7.89 -17.26 4.18
C GLU A 62 -8.00 -15.95 3.37
N LYS A 63 -8.39 -16.02 2.09
CA LYS A 63 -8.57 -14.83 1.24
C LYS A 63 -9.92 -14.14 1.42
N ARG A 64 -10.84 -14.73 2.19
CA ARG A 64 -12.12 -14.15 2.55
C ARG A 64 -12.02 -13.55 3.93
N LYS A 65 -12.35 -12.28 4.02
CA LYS A 65 -12.30 -11.52 5.27
C LYS A 65 -13.58 -10.72 5.42
N ASP A 66 -13.99 -10.54 6.67
CA ASP A 66 -15.04 -9.61 7.01
C ASP A 66 -14.40 -8.31 7.46
N THR A 67 -14.95 -7.19 7.02
CA THR A 67 -14.60 -5.86 7.50
C THR A 67 -15.77 -5.28 8.28
N ALA A 68 -15.56 -4.18 8.99
CA ALA A 68 -16.63 -3.46 9.65
C ALA A 68 -17.75 -3.00 8.67
N PHE A 69 -17.47 -2.96 7.38
CA PHE A 69 -18.37 -2.45 6.34
C PHE A 69 -18.95 -3.56 5.45
N GLY A 70 -18.37 -4.74 5.45
CA GLY A 70 -18.84 -5.88 4.68
C GLY A 70 -17.74 -6.87 4.31
N PRO A 71 -18.12 -8.03 3.74
CA PRO A 71 -17.18 -9.09 3.39
C PRO A 71 -16.37 -8.74 2.13
N VAL A 72 -15.09 -9.15 2.12
CA VAL A 72 -14.17 -8.95 1.00
C VAL A 72 -13.52 -10.28 0.60
N GLU A 73 -13.22 -10.45 -0.67
CA GLU A 73 -12.45 -11.58 -1.18
C GLU A 73 -11.25 -11.10 -2.00
N GLY A 74 -10.06 -11.47 -1.54
CA GLY A 74 -8.79 -11.19 -2.21
C GLY A 74 -8.34 -12.33 -3.10
N ILE A 75 -7.08 -12.25 -3.51
CA ILE A 75 -6.41 -13.23 -4.37
C ILE A 75 -5.13 -13.75 -3.72
N GLU A 76 -4.67 -14.87 -4.23
CA GLU A 76 -3.37 -15.42 -3.90
C GLU A 76 -2.31 -14.98 -4.92
N LYS A 77 -1.16 -14.53 -4.42
CA LYS A 77 0.04 -14.26 -5.22
C LYS A 77 1.25 -14.96 -4.60
N GLY A 78 1.51 -16.18 -5.05
CA GLY A 78 2.55 -17.02 -4.49
C GLY A 78 2.32 -17.34 -3.00
N LYS A 79 3.19 -16.85 -2.11
CA LYS A 79 3.07 -17.00 -0.64
C LYS A 79 2.26 -15.87 0.02
N ALA A 80 1.80 -14.89 -0.74
CA ALA A 80 1.00 -13.78 -0.24
C ALA A 80 -0.48 -13.96 -0.52
N LEU A 81 -1.29 -13.33 0.33
CA LEU A 81 -2.68 -12.98 0.12
C LEU A 81 -2.76 -11.49 -0.11
N VAL A 82 -3.57 -11.07 -1.06
CA VAL A 82 -3.67 -9.67 -1.47
C VAL A 82 -5.13 -9.28 -1.65
N TRP A 83 -5.48 -8.14 -1.12
CA TRP A 83 -6.78 -7.51 -1.31
C TRP A 83 -6.54 -6.11 -1.87
N TYR A 84 -7.01 -5.87 -3.09
CA TYR A 84 -6.88 -4.60 -3.78
C TYR A 84 -8.13 -3.76 -3.67
N GLY A 85 -7.95 -2.46 -3.54
CA GLY A 85 -9.02 -1.48 -3.71
C GLY A 85 -10.16 -1.58 -2.71
N ILE A 86 -9.88 -1.96 -1.45
CA ILE A 86 -10.91 -1.97 -0.41
C ILE A 86 -11.27 -0.52 -0.05
N PRO A 87 -12.55 -0.11 -0.12
CA PRO A 87 -12.94 1.24 0.25
C PRO A 87 -12.80 1.44 1.77
N TYR A 88 -12.12 2.51 2.17
CA TYR A 88 -12.05 2.97 3.55
C TYR A 88 -12.86 4.24 3.79
N GLY A 89 -13.35 4.86 2.72
CA GLY A 89 -14.20 6.04 2.74
C GLY A 89 -15.22 6.02 1.63
N LYS A 90 -16.30 6.77 1.81
CA LYS A 90 -17.32 7.02 0.79
C LYS A 90 -16.73 7.88 -0.31
N GLU A 91 -17.19 7.69 -1.55
CA GLU A 91 -16.79 8.51 -2.71
C GLU A 91 -16.90 10.01 -2.41
N PRO A 92 -15.77 10.75 -2.44
CA PRO A 92 -15.75 12.16 -2.04
C PRO A 92 -16.04 13.10 -3.23
N SER A 93 -17.06 12.77 -4.03
CA SER A 93 -17.47 13.53 -5.22
C SER A 93 -18.76 14.30 -5.01
N GLY A 94 -19.11 15.13 -5.97
CA GLY A 94 -20.36 15.91 -5.96
C GLY A 94 -20.50 16.77 -4.72
N SER A 95 -21.54 16.55 -3.92
CA SER A 95 -21.81 17.28 -2.68
C SER A 95 -20.84 16.95 -1.54
N LEU A 96 -20.04 15.88 -1.67
CA LEU A 96 -19.02 15.49 -0.70
C LEU A 96 -17.61 15.97 -1.09
N ARG A 97 -17.47 16.61 -2.26
CA ARG A 97 -16.19 17.23 -2.65
C ARG A 97 -15.80 18.30 -1.66
N TRP A 98 -14.53 18.32 -1.25
CA TRP A 98 -13.97 19.24 -0.25
C TRP A 98 -14.61 19.14 1.15
N LYS A 99 -15.14 17.97 1.47
CA LYS A 99 -15.62 17.66 2.83
C LYS A 99 -14.75 16.60 3.49
N ALA A 100 -14.88 16.49 4.80
CA ALA A 100 -14.26 15.41 5.55
C ALA A 100 -14.73 14.05 5.01
N PRO A 101 -13.86 13.02 4.95
CA PRO A 101 -14.26 11.71 4.45
C PRO A 101 -15.28 11.06 5.40
N LEU A 102 -16.31 10.48 4.81
CA LEU A 102 -17.31 9.70 5.51
C LEU A 102 -16.95 8.21 5.48
N ASP A 103 -17.58 7.41 6.34
CA ASP A 103 -17.51 5.96 6.28
C ASP A 103 -18.04 5.46 4.93
N PRO A 104 -17.48 4.38 4.37
CA PRO A 104 -18.06 3.76 3.20
C PRO A 104 -19.46 3.24 3.50
N ASP A 105 -20.31 3.14 2.48
CA ASP A 105 -21.60 2.49 2.63
C ASP A 105 -21.37 1.00 2.96
N VAL A 106 -22.17 0.45 3.86
CA VAL A 106 -22.10 -0.96 4.22
C VAL A 106 -22.60 -1.81 3.05
N TRP A 107 -21.87 -2.88 2.74
CA TRP A 107 -22.25 -3.85 1.72
C TRP A 107 -22.47 -5.24 2.32
N THR A 108 -23.39 -5.99 1.73
CA THR A 108 -23.77 -7.36 2.17
C THR A 108 -23.23 -8.43 1.25
N GLU A 109 -23.07 -8.09 -0.04
CA GLU A 109 -22.45 -8.97 -1.03
C GLU A 109 -20.93 -8.91 -0.89
N ARG A 110 -20.27 -10.04 -1.19
CA ARG A 110 -18.81 -10.08 -1.10
C ARG A 110 -18.16 -9.19 -2.16
N LEU A 111 -17.41 -8.18 -1.69
CA LEU A 111 -16.64 -7.31 -2.54
C LEU A 111 -15.46 -8.08 -3.14
N SER A 112 -15.36 -8.09 -4.47
CA SER A 112 -14.19 -8.61 -5.18
C SER A 112 -13.03 -7.61 -5.06
N ALA A 113 -12.04 -7.95 -4.22
CA ALA A 113 -10.83 -7.17 -4.01
C ALA A 113 -9.64 -7.77 -4.77
N THR A 114 -9.84 -8.08 -6.05
CA THR A 114 -8.90 -8.83 -6.89
C THR A 114 -8.05 -7.93 -7.80
N ASP A 115 -8.47 -6.70 -8.02
CA ASP A 115 -7.84 -5.77 -8.95
C ASP A 115 -7.69 -4.38 -8.34
N PHE A 116 -6.61 -3.70 -8.72
CA PHE A 116 -6.39 -2.32 -8.32
C PHE A 116 -7.55 -1.42 -8.76
N LYS A 117 -7.94 -0.50 -7.90
CA LYS A 117 -8.83 0.58 -8.27
C LYS A 117 -8.07 1.71 -8.97
N GLU A 118 -8.82 2.61 -9.60
CA GLU A 118 -8.25 3.81 -10.19
C GLU A 118 -7.60 4.68 -9.09
N PRO A 119 -6.48 5.36 -9.40
CA PRO A 119 -5.85 6.28 -8.47
C PRO A 119 -6.73 7.52 -8.24
N ALA A 120 -6.31 8.36 -7.29
CA ALA A 120 -6.89 9.69 -7.14
C ALA A 120 -6.69 10.52 -8.41
N LEU A 121 -7.66 11.38 -8.72
CA LEU A 121 -7.61 12.27 -9.87
C LEU A 121 -6.34 13.11 -9.85
N GLN A 122 -5.53 13.01 -10.89
CA GLN A 122 -4.22 13.64 -11.00
C GLN A 122 -3.81 13.90 -12.45
N LEU A 123 -2.79 14.71 -12.62
CA LEU A 123 -2.19 14.95 -13.94
C LEU A 123 -0.92 14.11 -14.08
N GLU A 124 -0.88 13.25 -15.07
CA GLU A 124 0.28 12.43 -15.40
C GLU A 124 0.58 12.55 -16.89
N ASN A 125 1.83 12.93 -17.23
CA ASN A 125 2.26 13.14 -18.63
C ASN A 125 1.28 14.00 -19.44
N GLU A 126 0.83 15.12 -18.88
CA GLU A 126 -0.12 16.08 -19.49
C GLU A 126 -1.54 15.50 -19.69
N ALA A 127 -1.81 14.29 -19.25
CA ALA A 127 -3.14 13.68 -19.26
C ALA A 127 -3.75 13.65 -17.87
N VAL A 128 -5.05 13.89 -17.79
CA VAL A 128 -5.80 13.68 -16.54
C VAL A 128 -6.12 12.20 -16.44
N ILE A 129 -5.70 11.59 -15.34
CA ILE A 129 -5.98 10.19 -15.00
C ILE A 129 -6.65 10.08 -13.65
N GLY A 130 -7.21 8.89 -13.36
CA GLY A 130 -7.81 8.57 -12.07
C GLY A 130 -9.25 9.07 -11.92
N THR A 131 -9.73 9.01 -10.69
CA THR A 131 -11.12 9.31 -10.34
C THR A 131 -11.21 10.01 -8.98
N GLU A 132 -12.34 10.66 -8.70
CA GLU A 132 -12.64 11.15 -7.36
C GLU A 132 -13.01 10.00 -6.40
N ASP A 133 -13.53 8.87 -6.90
CA ASP A 133 -13.76 7.66 -6.12
C ASP A 133 -12.43 6.93 -5.85
N CYS A 134 -11.61 7.53 -4.99
CA CYS A 134 -10.24 7.13 -4.73
C CYS A 134 -9.94 6.75 -3.28
N LEU A 135 -10.92 6.80 -2.37
CA LEU A 135 -10.71 6.49 -0.96
C LEU A 135 -10.66 4.97 -0.72
N ASN A 136 -9.63 4.34 -1.26
CA ASN A 136 -9.41 2.90 -1.17
C ASN A 136 -7.97 2.58 -0.76
N LEU A 137 -7.77 1.34 -0.32
CA LEU A 137 -6.47 0.83 0.09
C LEU A 137 -6.26 -0.62 -0.38
N ASP A 138 -5.00 -1.02 -0.45
CA ASP A 138 -4.58 -2.37 -0.77
C ASP A 138 -3.94 -3.00 0.46
N VAL A 139 -4.28 -4.26 0.74
CA VAL A 139 -3.73 -5.02 1.87
C VAL A 139 -2.97 -6.23 1.36
N TYR A 140 -1.78 -6.46 1.90
CA TYR A 140 -0.93 -7.59 1.59
C TYR A 140 -0.54 -8.31 2.88
N SER A 141 -0.67 -9.62 2.90
CA SER A 141 -0.29 -10.44 4.03
C SER A 141 0.36 -11.75 3.56
N ARG A 142 1.14 -12.40 4.40
CA ARG A 142 1.61 -13.75 4.14
C ARG A 142 0.51 -14.76 4.47
N LYS A 143 0.38 -15.83 3.67
CA LYS A 143 -0.51 -16.96 3.97
C LYS A 143 -0.23 -17.54 5.36
N GLY A 144 -1.26 -17.91 6.08
CA GLY A 144 -1.17 -18.46 7.43
C GLY A 144 -0.66 -17.48 8.48
N ALA A 145 -0.62 -16.19 8.17
CA ALA A 145 -0.13 -15.16 9.07
C ALA A 145 -1.09 -14.91 10.22
N LYS A 146 -0.52 -14.75 11.43
CA LYS A 146 -1.28 -14.36 12.62
C LYS A 146 -0.46 -13.39 13.45
N LYS A 147 -1.10 -12.30 13.89
CA LYS A 147 -0.51 -11.30 14.80
C LYS A 147 0.77 -10.65 14.27
N LEU A 148 0.80 -10.35 12.99
CA LEU A 148 1.91 -9.66 12.35
C LEU A 148 1.90 -8.15 12.67
N PRO A 149 3.07 -7.49 12.64
CA PRO A 149 3.13 -6.04 12.64
C PRO A 149 2.50 -5.48 11.36
N VAL A 150 1.93 -4.28 11.44
CA VAL A 150 1.31 -3.59 10.31
C VAL A 150 2.17 -2.43 9.88
N MET A 151 2.50 -2.36 8.59
CA MET A 151 3.15 -1.21 7.96
C MET A 151 2.14 -0.55 7.02
N VAL A 152 1.92 0.74 7.20
CA VAL A 152 1.09 1.55 6.30
C VAL A 152 1.99 2.42 5.44
N PHE A 153 1.85 2.27 4.12
CA PHE A 153 2.54 3.07 3.13
C PHE A 153 1.62 4.17 2.61
N ILE A 154 2.10 5.39 2.73
CA ILE A 154 1.47 6.60 2.19
C ILE A 154 2.40 7.08 1.08
N HIS A 155 1.94 7.01 -0.16
CA HIS A 155 2.75 7.37 -1.32
C HIS A 155 3.11 8.87 -1.33
N GLY A 156 4.21 9.19 -2.03
CA GLY A 156 4.68 10.55 -2.25
C GLY A 156 4.01 11.22 -3.45
N GLY A 157 4.77 12.08 -4.15
CA GLY A 157 4.30 12.78 -5.35
C GLY A 157 3.91 14.23 -5.11
N ASN A 158 4.48 14.85 -4.06
CA ASN A 158 4.30 16.28 -3.76
C ASN A 158 2.83 16.69 -3.60
N ASN A 159 1.99 15.78 -3.07
CA ASN A 159 0.54 15.96 -2.90
C ASN A 159 -0.23 16.16 -4.23
N GLN A 160 0.38 15.91 -5.36
CA GLN A 160 -0.20 16.13 -6.69
C GLN A 160 -0.36 14.83 -7.49
N THR A 161 0.52 13.87 -7.27
CA THR A 161 0.56 12.60 -8.00
C THR A 161 0.82 11.44 -7.03
N GLY A 162 0.65 10.23 -7.53
CA GLY A 162 0.96 9.00 -6.81
C GLY A 162 -0.23 8.07 -6.66
N ASN A 163 0.05 6.83 -6.27
CA ASN A 163 -0.98 5.82 -6.05
C ASN A 163 -0.43 4.60 -5.31
N THR A 164 -1.31 3.65 -4.95
CA THR A 164 -0.94 2.42 -4.24
C THR A 164 -0.04 1.48 -5.03
N ARG A 165 0.05 1.63 -6.37
CA ARG A 165 0.86 0.77 -7.26
C ARG A 165 2.34 1.12 -7.25
N GLU A 166 2.74 2.26 -6.66
CA GLU A 166 4.15 2.67 -6.57
C GLU A 166 4.99 1.69 -5.75
N LEU A 167 4.38 1.05 -4.76
CA LEU A 167 5.05 0.05 -3.94
C LEU A 167 4.15 -1.17 -3.74
N ILE A 168 4.43 -2.22 -4.50
CA ILE A 168 3.72 -3.50 -4.40
C ILE A 168 4.16 -4.24 -3.14
N GLY A 169 3.26 -4.42 -2.19
CA GLY A 169 3.55 -4.95 -0.86
C GLY A 169 3.79 -6.46 -0.77
N THR A 170 3.64 -7.22 -1.87
CA THR A 170 3.71 -8.70 -1.87
C THR A 170 5.01 -9.22 -1.26
N GLU A 171 6.16 -8.71 -1.72
CA GLU A 171 7.46 -9.12 -1.18
C GLU A 171 7.71 -8.62 0.23
N MET A 172 7.28 -7.39 0.54
CA MET A 172 7.39 -6.81 1.88
C MET A 172 6.65 -7.68 2.89
N ALA A 173 5.42 -8.05 2.59
CA ALA A 173 4.60 -8.87 3.47
C ALA A 173 5.21 -10.25 3.72
N VAL A 174 5.74 -10.92 2.67
CA VAL A 174 6.27 -12.28 2.77
C VAL A 174 7.66 -12.32 3.41
N LYS A 175 8.58 -11.41 2.99
CA LYS A 175 9.97 -11.45 3.45
C LYS A 175 10.17 -10.91 4.87
N ASN A 176 9.31 -9.97 5.30
CA ASN A 176 9.46 -9.31 6.59
C ASN A 176 8.41 -9.71 7.62
N ASP A 177 7.57 -10.71 7.31
CA ASP A 177 6.51 -11.17 8.20
C ASP A 177 5.65 -10.02 8.75
N MET A 178 5.04 -9.25 7.85
CA MET A 178 4.20 -8.10 8.18
C MET A 178 2.92 -8.08 7.34
N VAL A 179 1.93 -7.35 7.82
CA VAL A 179 0.84 -6.87 6.98
C VAL A 179 1.27 -5.53 6.39
N PHE A 180 1.26 -5.43 5.07
CA PHE A 180 1.56 -4.19 4.36
C PHE A 180 0.27 -3.60 3.82
N VAL A 181 0.03 -2.32 4.07
CA VAL A 181 -1.16 -1.59 3.60
C VAL A 181 -0.70 -0.39 2.79
N SER A 182 -1.19 -0.25 1.57
CA SER A 182 -0.94 0.92 0.72
C SER A 182 -2.23 1.71 0.54
N VAL A 183 -2.17 3.03 0.66
CA VAL A 183 -3.35 3.90 0.75
C VAL A 183 -3.39 4.90 -0.39
N ASN A 184 -4.52 4.97 -1.12
CA ASN A 184 -4.85 6.09 -1.98
C ASN A 184 -5.57 7.17 -1.16
N TYR A 185 -5.35 8.43 -1.48
CA TYR A 185 -5.98 9.58 -0.84
C TYR A 185 -6.14 10.72 -1.84
N ARG A 186 -7.03 11.67 -1.60
CA ARG A 186 -7.24 12.82 -2.50
C ARG A 186 -5.97 13.63 -2.70
N LEU A 187 -5.76 14.10 -3.92
CA LEU A 187 -4.57 14.83 -4.34
C LEU A 187 -4.91 16.23 -4.88
N GLY A 188 -3.89 17.05 -5.01
CA GLY A 188 -4.00 18.38 -5.63
C GLY A 188 -5.10 19.22 -5.02
N LEU A 189 -5.85 19.91 -5.85
CA LEU A 189 -6.94 20.80 -5.41
C LEU A 189 -8.12 20.04 -4.77
N LEU A 190 -8.27 18.74 -5.00
CA LEU A 190 -9.32 17.93 -4.37
C LEU A 190 -8.96 17.56 -2.93
N GLY A 191 -7.66 17.39 -2.65
CA GLY A 191 -7.15 17.05 -1.33
C GLY A 191 -6.71 18.25 -0.49
N PHE A 192 -6.32 19.35 -1.13
CA PHE A 192 -5.74 20.52 -0.47
C PHE A 192 -6.32 21.80 -1.07
N ASN A 193 -7.34 22.35 -0.42
CA ASN A 193 -8.04 23.54 -0.92
C ASN A 193 -8.51 24.41 0.26
N CYS A 194 -7.91 25.58 0.40
CA CYS A 194 -8.17 26.51 1.48
C CYS A 194 -8.92 27.78 1.02
N LEU A 195 -9.79 27.67 0.00
CA LEU A 195 -10.64 28.79 -0.39
C LEU A 195 -11.51 29.26 0.79
N PRO A 196 -11.61 30.57 1.06
CA PRO A 196 -12.36 31.09 2.21
C PRO A 196 -13.78 30.56 2.31
N ALA A 197 -14.51 30.47 1.20
CA ALA A 197 -15.87 29.95 1.17
C ALA A 197 -15.98 28.50 1.68
N LEU A 198 -15.02 27.63 1.33
CA LEU A 198 -14.98 26.26 1.83
C LEU A 198 -14.61 26.19 3.32
N MET A 199 -13.76 27.10 3.78
CA MET A 199 -13.35 27.18 5.17
C MET A 199 -14.52 27.61 6.07
N GLU A 200 -15.34 28.54 5.61
CA GLU A 200 -16.53 29.00 6.35
C GLU A 200 -17.62 27.92 6.40
N GLU A 201 -17.89 27.24 5.27
CA GLU A 201 -18.96 26.24 5.17
C GLU A 201 -18.66 25.00 6.03
N GLU A 202 -17.43 24.48 6.00
CA GLU A 202 -17.08 23.20 6.63
C GLU A 202 -16.31 23.36 7.95
N HIS A 203 -16.02 24.60 8.40
CA HIS A 203 -15.09 24.86 9.50
C HIS A 203 -13.75 24.10 9.34
N ALA A 204 -13.33 23.89 8.10
CA ALA A 204 -12.25 23.02 7.70
C ALA A 204 -10.92 23.78 7.57
N THR A 205 -9.83 23.07 7.52
CA THR A 205 -8.48 23.64 7.34
C THR A 205 -7.98 23.53 5.90
N GLY A 206 -8.80 22.98 4.99
CA GLY A 206 -8.41 22.73 3.61
C GLY A 206 -7.51 21.51 3.41
N ASN A 207 -7.25 20.72 4.46
CA ASN A 207 -6.37 19.55 4.45
C ASN A 207 -7.17 18.25 4.36
N PHE A 208 -8.05 18.14 3.36
CA PHE A 208 -8.94 16.98 3.21
C PHE A 208 -8.17 15.67 2.99
N ALA A 209 -7.06 15.72 2.26
CA ALA A 209 -6.18 14.55 2.08
C ALA A 209 -5.58 14.04 3.40
N MET A 210 -5.27 14.92 4.34
CA MET A 210 -4.78 14.50 5.66
C MET A 210 -5.88 13.82 6.48
N LEU A 211 -7.14 14.28 6.30
CA LEU A 211 -8.29 13.61 6.91
C LEU A 211 -8.54 12.23 6.27
N ASP A 212 -8.31 12.10 4.96
CA ASP A 212 -8.39 10.80 4.26
C ASP A 212 -7.37 9.81 4.83
N ILE A 213 -6.11 10.25 5.00
CA ILE A 213 -5.05 9.43 5.60
C ILE A 213 -5.43 9.02 7.04
N ALA A 214 -5.92 9.94 7.85
CA ALA A 214 -6.38 9.64 9.20
C ALA A 214 -7.51 8.60 9.19
N LYS A 215 -8.49 8.74 8.28
CA LYS A 215 -9.58 7.80 8.08
C LYS A 215 -9.08 6.41 7.67
N ALA A 216 -8.10 6.33 6.77
CA ALA A 216 -7.47 5.07 6.39
C ALA A 216 -6.76 4.40 7.57
N LEU A 217 -6.08 5.15 8.42
CA LEU A 217 -5.46 4.63 9.65
C LEU A 217 -6.49 4.10 10.65
N ASP A 218 -7.63 4.77 10.79
CA ASP A 218 -8.75 4.28 11.61
C ASP A 218 -9.30 2.97 11.05
N TRP A 219 -9.51 2.90 9.73
CA TRP A 219 -9.93 1.68 9.06
C TRP A 219 -8.95 0.51 9.32
N VAL A 220 -7.64 0.75 9.19
CA VAL A 220 -6.59 -0.24 9.48
C VAL A 220 -6.69 -0.73 10.92
N ARG A 221 -6.85 0.18 11.87
CA ARG A 221 -6.99 -0.16 13.30
C ARG A 221 -8.19 -1.07 13.57
N GLU A 222 -9.29 -0.85 12.87
CA GLU A 222 -10.55 -1.55 13.11
C GLU A 222 -10.62 -2.90 12.40
N ASN A 223 -9.94 -3.07 11.26
CA ASN A 223 -10.16 -4.19 10.37
C ASN A 223 -8.97 -5.17 10.24
N ILE A 224 -7.74 -4.75 10.50
CA ILE A 224 -6.58 -5.62 10.21
C ILE A 224 -6.42 -6.79 11.20
N GLU A 225 -7.02 -6.74 12.37
CA GLU A 225 -6.95 -7.86 13.34
C GLU A 225 -7.98 -8.97 13.12
N GLN A 226 -8.87 -8.83 12.16
CA GLN A 226 -9.99 -9.76 11.94
C GLN A 226 -9.63 -10.93 11.01
#